data_27256e320b79c51746ae8dac1f1a9c5b
#
_entry.id   27256e320b79c51746ae8dac1f1a9c5b
#
_cell.length_a   1.000
_cell.length_b   1.000
_cell.length_c   1.000
_cell.angle_alpha   90.00
_cell.angle_beta   90.00
_cell.angle_gamma   90.00
#
_symmetry.space_group_name_H-M   'P 1'
#
loop_
_entity.id
_entity.type
_entity.pdbx_description
1 polymer ?
#
loop_
_entity_poly.entity_id
_entity_poly.type
_entity_poly.pdbx_seq_one_letter_code
_entity_poly.pdbx_strand_id
1 'polypeptide(L)'
;MSKKIAVIGECMIELSQKGADVSRGFGGDTLNTSVYIARQVPPEALTVNYVTALGTDSFSQQMLDAWQSEHIDTSLIQRMENRLPGLYYIETDDTGERTFYYWRNEAAAKYWLESDDAAAICETLATFDYLYLSGISLAILSPTSREKLLSLLRECRANGGKVIFDNNYRPRLWASREETQ
;
A
#
# COMPACT_ATOMS: atom_id res chain seq x y z
N MET A 1 -3.56 -26.13 -2.98
CA MET A 1 -2.93 -24.84 -3.37
C MET A 1 -2.96 -23.93 -2.16
N SER A 2 -1.90 -23.16 -1.90
CA SER A 2 -1.92 -22.13 -0.85
C SER A 2 -2.99 -21.08 -1.18
N LYS A 3 -3.62 -20.52 -0.15
CA LYS A 3 -4.49 -19.36 -0.32
C LYS A 3 -3.67 -18.13 -0.68
N LYS A 4 -4.31 -17.15 -1.30
CA LYS A 4 -3.67 -15.89 -1.68
C LYS A 4 -4.37 -14.71 -1.02
N ILE A 5 -3.59 -13.83 -0.42
CA ILE A 5 -4.05 -12.51 0.03
C ILE A 5 -3.31 -11.42 -0.73
N ALA A 6 -4.04 -10.45 -1.25
CA ALA A 6 -3.49 -9.21 -1.73
C ALA A 6 -3.73 -8.10 -0.70
N VAL A 7 -2.68 -7.41 -0.32
CA VAL A 7 -2.72 -6.25 0.56
C VAL A 7 -2.44 -5.02 -0.28
N ILE A 8 -3.47 -4.18 -0.45
CA ILE A 8 -3.49 -3.05 -1.39
C ILE A 8 -3.28 -1.74 -0.64
N GLY A 9 -2.24 -0.99 -0.98
CA GLY A 9 -2.03 0.31 -0.34
C GLY A 9 -0.73 1.00 -0.69
N GLU A 10 -0.32 1.94 0.14
CA GLU A 10 0.90 2.73 -0.04
C GLU A 10 1.92 2.43 1.06
N CYS A 11 3.15 2.25 0.64
CA CYS A 11 4.32 2.33 1.51
C CYS A 11 5.15 3.55 1.11
N MET A 12 5.65 4.27 2.11
CA MET A 12 6.43 5.48 1.93
C MET A 12 7.83 5.33 2.51
N ILE A 13 8.75 6.17 2.05
CA ILE A 13 10.02 6.38 2.70
C ILE A 13 9.75 7.11 4.03
N GLU A 14 10.25 6.55 5.13
CA GLU A 14 10.22 7.17 6.44
C GLU A 14 11.57 7.80 6.74
N LEU A 15 11.57 9.08 7.07
CA LEU A 15 12.70 9.76 7.67
C LEU A 15 12.32 10.14 9.11
N SER A 16 13.11 9.71 10.09
CA SER A 16 12.83 9.99 11.50
C SER A 16 14.02 10.64 12.18
N GLN A 17 13.79 11.81 12.76
CA GLN A 17 14.80 12.53 13.51
C GLN A 17 15.12 11.82 14.83
N LYS A 18 16.42 11.70 15.13
CA LYS A 18 16.95 11.21 16.40
C LYS A 18 18.08 12.11 16.85
N GLY A 19 17.76 13.15 17.62
CA GLY A 19 18.73 14.19 17.96
C GLY A 19 19.22 14.94 16.73
N ALA A 20 20.53 14.91 16.46
CA ALA A 20 21.12 15.51 15.25
C ALA A 20 21.06 14.59 14.00
N ASP A 21 20.76 13.31 14.19
CA ASP A 21 20.76 12.32 13.12
C ASP A 21 19.36 12.12 12.53
N VAL A 22 19.32 11.68 11.27
CA VAL A 22 18.10 11.27 10.60
C VAL A 22 18.21 9.79 10.24
N SER A 23 17.36 8.96 10.83
CA SER A 23 17.24 7.55 10.45
C SER A 23 16.28 7.41 9.29
N ARG A 24 16.51 6.40 8.45
CA ARG A 24 15.66 6.06 7.31
C ARG A 24 15.04 4.69 7.48
N GLY A 25 13.78 4.58 7.13
CA GLY A 25 13.02 3.35 7.09
C GLY A 25 11.95 3.38 6.00
N PHE A 26 11.07 2.40 6.04
CA PHE A 26 9.88 2.33 5.20
C PHE A 26 8.66 2.10 6.07
N GLY A 27 7.57 2.79 5.80
CA GLY A 27 6.37 2.69 6.61
C GLY A 27 5.08 2.88 5.81
N GLY A 28 4.05 2.20 6.28
CA GLY A 28 2.70 2.24 5.75
C GLY A 28 1.83 1.24 6.51
N ASP A 29 0.56 1.58 6.75
CA ASP A 29 -0.37 0.74 7.48
C ASP A 29 -0.56 -0.63 6.82
N THR A 30 -0.75 -0.63 5.51
CA THR A 30 -0.93 -1.84 4.71
C THR A 30 0.36 -2.65 4.59
N LEU A 31 1.53 -2.01 4.48
CA LEU A 31 2.81 -2.72 4.54
C LEU A 31 2.98 -3.42 5.89
N ASN A 32 2.74 -2.74 6.99
CA ASN A 32 2.84 -3.33 8.32
C ASN A 32 1.94 -4.58 8.43
N THR A 33 0.70 -4.47 7.93
CA THR A 33 -0.23 -5.63 7.88
C THR A 33 0.37 -6.78 7.07
N SER A 34 0.94 -6.52 5.89
CA SER A 34 1.58 -7.54 5.04
C SER A 34 2.71 -8.26 5.77
N VAL A 35 3.62 -7.49 6.37
CA VAL A 35 4.78 -8.03 7.11
C VAL A 35 4.34 -8.90 8.28
N TYR A 36 3.37 -8.42 9.09
CA TYR A 36 2.90 -9.20 10.24
C TYR A 36 2.16 -10.47 9.83
N ILE A 37 1.39 -10.45 8.73
CA ILE A 37 0.76 -11.66 8.19
C ILE A 37 1.84 -12.64 7.72
N ALA A 38 2.81 -12.18 6.90
CA ALA A 38 3.86 -13.03 6.36
C ALA A 38 4.72 -13.69 7.45
N ARG A 39 4.97 -12.99 8.57
CA ARG A 39 5.72 -13.55 9.72
C ARG A 39 4.93 -14.57 10.54
N GLN A 40 3.60 -14.55 10.49
CA GLN A 40 2.74 -15.41 11.33
C GLN A 40 2.21 -16.64 10.59
N VAL A 41 2.18 -16.60 9.25
CA VAL A 41 1.58 -17.69 8.46
C VAL A 41 2.61 -18.22 7.48
N PRO A 42 2.84 -19.55 7.45
CA PRO A 42 3.80 -20.13 6.51
C PRO A 42 3.33 -19.96 5.06
N PRO A 43 4.25 -19.72 4.10
CA PRO A 43 3.92 -19.44 2.69
C PRO A 43 3.10 -20.55 2.01
N GLU A 44 3.24 -21.80 2.48
CA GLU A 44 2.50 -22.96 1.98
C GLU A 44 1.00 -22.87 2.31
N ALA A 45 0.64 -22.15 3.39
CA ALA A 45 -0.75 -21.95 3.80
C ALA A 45 -1.34 -20.67 3.18
N LEU A 46 -0.56 -19.58 3.12
CA LEU A 46 -1.02 -18.30 2.61
C LEU A 46 0.14 -17.54 1.94
N THR A 47 -0.01 -17.23 0.66
CA THR A 47 0.89 -16.32 -0.07
C THR A 47 0.43 -14.89 0.12
N VAL A 48 1.29 -14.04 0.67
CA VAL A 48 1.03 -12.61 0.88
C VAL A 48 1.58 -11.83 -0.30
N ASN A 49 0.71 -11.14 -1.03
CA ASN A 49 1.08 -10.26 -2.14
C ASN A 49 0.86 -8.81 -1.72
N TYR A 50 1.86 -7.95 -1.92
CA TYR A 50 1.68 -6.52 -1.76
C TYR A 50 1.36 -5.88 -3.10
N VAL A 51 0.34 -5.01 -3.13
CA VAL A 51 -0.15 -4.39 -4.37
C VAL A 51 -0.07 -2.88 -4.24
N THR A 52 0.78 -2.29 -5.06
CA THR A 52 1.07 -0.85 -5.10
C THR A 52 1.76 -0.50 -6.42
N ALA A 53 2.17 0.75 -6.56
CA ALA A 53 3.16 1.14 -7.55
C ALA A 53 4.35 1.84 -6.89
N LEU A 54 5.53 1.64 -7.45
CA LEU A 54 6.79 2.24 -7.06
C LEU A 54 7.48 2.88 -8.27
N GLY A 55 8.49 3.67 -8.01
CA GLY A 55 9.40 4.18 -9.05
C GLY A 55 10.42 3.15 -9.51
N THR A 56 11.33 3.57 -10.39
CA THR A 56 12.49 2.78 -10.83
C THR A 56 13.79 3.20 -10.11
N ASP A 57 13.66 4.09 -9.14
CA ASP A 57 14.75 4.62 -8.34
C ASP A 57 15.30 3.62 -7.30
N SER A 58 16.43 4.00 -6.67
CA SER A 58 17.12 3.15 -5.71
C SER A 58 16.32 2.90 -4.41
N PHE A 59 15.46 3.83 -3.97
CA PHE A 59 14.61 3.62 -2.81
C PHE A 59 13.51 2.60 -3.11
N SER A 60 12.88 2.72 -4.28
CA SER A 60 11.91 1.75 -4.76
C SER A 60 12.50 0.34 -4.84
N GLN A 61 13.76 0.19 -5.28
CA GLN A 61 14.43 -1.11 -5.30
C GLN A 61 14.68 -1.64 -3.88
N GLN A 62 15.15 -0.80 -2.97
CA GLN A 62 15.37 -1.20 -1.57
C GLN A 62 14.06 -1.60 -0.86
N MET A 63 12.94 -0.97 -1.20
CA MET A 63 11.61 -1.39 -0.71
C MET A 63 11.28 -2.81 -1.17
N LEU A 64 11.46 -3.11 -2.46
CA LEU A 64 11.21 -4.45 -3.00
C LEU A 64 12.08 -5.51 -2.34
N ASP A 65 13.38 -5.23 -2.21
CA ASP A 65 14.33 -6.15 -1.60
C ASP A 65 13.95 -6.43 -0.13
N ALA A 66 13.56 -5.39 0.61
CA ALA A 66 13.11 -5.52 2.01
C ALA A 66 11.83 -6.36 2.12
N TRP A 67 10.85 -6.16 1.24
CA TRP A 67 9.58 -6.91 1.27
C TRP A 67 9.77 -8.37 0.86
N GLN A 68 10.60 -8.62 -0.15
CA GLN A 68 10.96 -9.98 -0.55
C GLN A 68 11.68 -10.75 0.57
N SER A 69 12.53 -10.05 1.35
CA SER A 69 13.19 -10.66 2.52
C SER A 69 12.19 -11.04 3.63
N GLU A 70 11.02 -10.42 3.67
CA GLU A 70 9.89 -10.77 4.56
C GLU A 70 8.94 -11.80 3.93
N HIS A 71 9.33 -12.45 2.83
CA HIS A 71 8.51 -13.43 2.10
C HIS A 71 7.19 -12.85 1.53
N ILE A 72 7.17 -11.55 1.23
CA ILE A 72 6.06 -10.90 0.54
C ILE A 72 6.29 -11.00 -0.97
N ASP A 73 5.29 -11.48 -1.68
CA ASP A 73 5.30 -11.53 -3.14
C ASP A 73 5.11 -10.12 -3.70
N THR A 74 6.05 -9.69 -4.52
CA THR A 74 6.11 -8.37 -5.14
C THR A 74 5.80 -8.37 -6.65
N SER A 75 5.35 -9.51 -7.18
CA SER A 75 5.12 -9.70 -8.63
C SER A 75 4.02 -8.82 -9.21
N LEU A 76 3.10 -8.33 -8.36
CA LEU A 76 2.00 -7.43 -8.76
C LEU A 76 2.31 -5.94 -8.51
N ILE A 77 3.55 -5.61 -8.15
CA ILE A 77 3.98 -4.23 -7.95
C ILE A 77 4.40 -3.62 -9.29
N GLN A 78 3.77 -2.52 -9.63
CA GLN A 78 4.07 -1.80 -10.86
C GLN A 78 5.27 -0.89 -10.68
N ARG A 79 6.06 -0.72 -11.74
CA ARG A 79 7.23 0.16 -11.77
C ARG A 79 6.99 1.31 -12.75
N MET A 80 7.04 2.54 -12.24
CA MET A 80 6.74 3.76 -13.00
C MET A 80 7.99 4.62 -13.13
N GLU A 81 8.50 4.82 -14.36
CA GLU A 81 9.74 5.56 -14.60
C GLU A 81 9.70 7.03 -14.15
N ASN A 82 8.51 7.65 -14.23
CA ASN A 82 8.32 9.07 -13.96
C ASN A 82 7.69 9.35 -12.58
N ARG A 83 7.71 8.38 -11.66
CA ARG A 83 7.12 8.49 -10.33
C ARG A 83 8.08 7.98 -9.27
N LEU A 84 7.94 8.50 -8.06
CA LEU A 84 8.71 8.09 -6.90
C LEU A 84 7.76 7.60 -5.79
N PRO A 85 8.26 6.84 -4.80
CA PRO A 85 7.49 6.57 -3.58
C PRO A 85 7.16 7.86 -2.85
N GLY A 86 6.06 7.86 -2.11
CA GLY A 86 5.80 8.92 -1.14
C GLY A 86 6.88 8.94 -0.05
N LEU A 87 7.03 10.10 0.60
CA LEU A 87 7.96 10.29 1.70
C LEU A 87 7.24 10.97 2.87
N TYR A 88 7.55 10.59 4.09
CA TYR A 88 7.21 11.36 5.27
C TYR A 88 8.41 11.51 6.20
N TYR A 89 8.39 12.61 6.94
CA TYR A 89 9.39 12.94 7.95
C TYR A 89 8.72 13.03 9.32
N ILE A 90 9.35 12.41 10.30
CA ILE A 90 8.93 12.45 11.70
C ILE A 90 9.92 13.33 12.46
N GLU A 91 9.44 14.45 12.92
CA GLU A 91 10.12 15.29 13.89
C GLU A 91 9.63 14.92 15.29
N THR A 92 10.57 14.68 16.21
CA THR A 92 10.24 14.39 17.61
C THR A 92 10.83 15.50 18.46
N ASP A 93 9.99 16.19 19.20
CA ASP A 93 10.42 17.27 20.10
C ASP A 93 11.03 16.75 21.41
N ASP A 94 11.48 17.66 22.27
CA ASP A 94 12.11 17.34 23.55
C ASP A 94 11.15 16.65 24.55
N THR A 95 9.83 16.73 24.31
CA THR A 95 8.80 16.05 25.12
C THR A 95 8.46 14.66 24.59
N GLY A 96 8.98 14.28 23.41
CA GLY A 96 8.69 13.03 22.73
C GLY A 96 7.43 13.10 21.85
N GLU A 97 6.84 14.27 21.67
CA GLU A 97 5.72 14.46 20.75
C GLU A 97 6.20 14.41 19.30
N ARG A 98 5.42 13.77 18.45
CA ARG A 98 5.76 13.54 17.04
C ARG A 98 4.93 14.40 16.11
N THR A 99 5.62 15.14 15.25
CA THR A 99 5.04 15.88 14.14
C THR A 99 5.40 15.19 12.82
N PHE A 100 4.40 15.05 11.94
CA PHE A 100 4.54 14.35 10.66
C PHE A 100 4.41 15.34 9.51
N TYR A 101 5.38 15.31 8.58
CA TYR A 101 5.40 16.06 7.34
C TYR A 101 5.37 15.10 6.16
N TYR A 102 4.53 15.36 5.14
CA TYR A 102 4.30 14.43 4.05
C TYR A 102 4.61 15.04 2.68
N TRP A 103 5.34 14.29 1.86
CA TRP A 103 5.55 14.54 0.44
C TRP A 103 5.05 13.33 -0.34
N ARG A 104 3.75 13.28 -0.63
CA ARG A 104 3.10 12.11 -1.26
C ARG A 104 2.12 12.46 -2.37
N ASN A 105 1.99 13.75 -2.75
CA ASN A 105 0.97 14.16 -3.71
C ASN A 105 1.15 13.52 -5.09
N GLU A 106 2.41 13.23 -5.49
CA GLU A 106 2.79 12.59 -6.74
C GLU A 106 3.34 11.17 -6.55
N ALA A 107 3.05 10.55 -5.40
CA ALA A 107 3.50 9.18 -5.11
C ALA A 107 2.97 8.18 -6.12
N ALA A 108 3.83 7.27 -6.59
CA ALA A 108 3.50 6.24 -7.57
C ALA A 108 2.27 5.43 -7.17
N ALA A 109 2.13 5.11 -5.88
CA ALA A 109 1.01 4.35 -5.33
C ALA A 109 -0.38 4.93 -5.64
N LYS A 110 -0.49 6.23 -5.92
CA LYS A 110 -1.77 6.86 -6.30
C LYS A 110 -2.25 6.48 -7.70
N TYR A 111 -1.33 6.02 -8.54
CA TYR A 111 -1.54 5.83 -9.98
C TYR A 111 -1.55 4.37 -10.43
N TRP A 112 -1.47 3.41 -9.50
CA TRP A 112 -1.37 2.00 -9.84
C TRP A 112 -2.55 1.47 -10.69
N LEU A 113 -3.73 2.09 -10.62
CA LEU A 113 -4.91 1.79 -11.45
C LEU A 113 -4.98 2.61 -12.75
N GLU A 114 -3.97 3.42 -13.02
CA GLU A 114 -3.89 4.27 -14.21
C GLU A 114 -2.81 3.80 -15.20
N SER A 115 -2.03 2.76 -14.84
CA SER A 115 -1.04 2.14 -15.72
C SER A 115 -1.65 1.21 -16.75
N ASP A 116 -0.88 0.89 -17.78
CA ASP A 116 -1.29 -0.05 -18.83
C ASP A 116 -1.52 -1.46 -18.30
N ASP A 117 -0.79 -1.87 -17.25
CA ASP A 117 -0.89 -3.19 -16.63
C ASP A 117 -2.06 -3.31 -15.64
N ALA A 118 -2.73 -2.21 -15.29
CA ALA A 118 -3.75 -2.18 -14.25
C ALA A 118 -4.88 -3.18 -14.49
N ALA A 119 -5.32 -3.34 -15.74
CA ALA A 119 -6.41 -4.27 -16.10
C ALA A 119 -6.01 -5.72 -15.81
N ALA A 120 -4.85 -6.16 -16.26
CA ALA A 120 -4.34 -7.52 -16.05
C ALA A 120 -4.11 -7.83 -14.56
N ILE A 121 -3.63 -6.84 -13.81
CA ILE A 121 -3.47 -6.96 -12.34
C ILE A 121 -4.85 -7.12 -11.68
N CYS A 122 -5.85 -6.32 -12.06
CA CYS A 122 -7.21 -6.44 -11.52
C CYS A 122 -7.83 -7.81 -11.83
N GLU A 123 -7.70 -8.33 -13.07
CA GLU A 123 -8.15 -9.67 -13.44
C GLU A 123 -7.51 -10.75 -12.56
N THR A 124 -6.20 -10.62 -12.30
CA THR A 124 -5.49 -11.53 -11.39
C THR A 124 -6.02 -11.44 -9.96
N LEU A 125 -6.18 -10.24 -9.43
CA LEU A 125 -6.64 -9.97 -8.08
C LEU A 125 -8.08 -10.44 -7.83
N ALA A 126 -8.93 -10.39 -8.86
CA ALA A 126 -10.31 -10.88 -8.79
C ALA A 126 -10.41 -12.40 -8.49
N THR A 127 -9.31 -13.13 -8.66
CA THR A 127 -9.22 -14.59 -8.37
C THR A 127 -8.67 -14.91 -6.98
N PHE A 128 -8.29 -13.92 -6.19
CA PHE A 128 -7.66 -14.12 -4.88
C PHE A 128 -8.69 -14.52 -3.80
N ASP A 129 -8.24 -15.26 -2.80
CA ASP A 129 -9.07 -15.63 -1.65
C ASP A 129 -9.39 -14.42 -0.74
N TYR A 130 -8.44 -13.49 -0.64
CA TYR A 130 -8.59 -12.31 0.21
C TYR A 130 -8.02 -11.06 -0.46
N LEU A 131 -8.77 -9.95 -0.39
CA LEU A 131 -8.26 -8.60 -0.65
C LEU A 131 -8.35 -7.78 0.63
N TYR A 132 -7.21 -7.25 1.08
CA TYR A 132 -7.12 -6.33 2.21
C TYR A 132 -6.78 -4.93 1.73
N LEU A 133 -7.47 -3.93 2.26
CA LEU A 133 -7.17 -2.52 2.04
C LEU A 133 -7.60 -1.70 3.25
N SER A 134 -7.08 -0.47 3.32
CA SER A 134 -7.50 0.49 4.35
C SER A 134 -8.24 1.69 3.75
N GLY A 135 -8.84 2.51 4.61
CA GLY A 135 -9.41 3.80 4.20
C GLY A 135 -8.39 4.73 3.53
N ILE A 136 -7.09 4.61 3.90
CA ILE A 136 -6.02 5.34 3.23
C ILE A 136 -5.85 4.88 1.80
N SER A 137 -5.95 3.56 1.54
CA SER A 137 -5.85 2.99 0.18
C SER A 137 -6.90 3.58 -0.77
N LEU A 138 -8.10 3.87 -0.26
CA LEU A 138 -9.16 4.55 -1.02
C LEU A 138 -8.91 6.06 -1.14
N ALA A 139 -8.51 6.69 -0.04
CA ALA A 139 -8.39 8.15 0.05
C ALA A 139 -7.32 8.74 -0.88
N ILE A 140 -6.25 7.98 -1.16
CA ILE A 140 -5.15 8.45 -2.02
C ILE A 140 -5.45 8.37 -3.51
N LEU A 141 -6.47 7.61 -3.91
CA LEU A 141 -6.84 7.40 -5.32
C LEU A 141 -7.67 8.55 -5.88
N SER A 142 -7.54 8.78 -7.19
CA SER A 142 -8.49 9.61 -7.92
C SER A 142 -9.91 8.99 -7.87
N PRO A 143 -10.98 9.79 -8.04
CA PRO A 143 -12.34 9.26 -8.06
C PRO A 143 -12.51 8.11 -9.07
N THR A 144 -11.96 8.23 -10.28
CA THR A 144 -12.00 7.18 -11.30
C THR A 144 -11.27 5.91 -10.88
N SER A 145 -10.07 6.04 -10.28
CA SER A 145 -9.31 4.89 -9.79
C SER A 145 -9.99 4.24 -8.59
N ARG A 146 -10.66 5.02 -7.74
CA ARG A 146 -11.46 4.50 -6.63
C ARG A 146 -12.61 3.64 -7.12
N GLU A 147 -13.35 4.07 -8.16
CA GLU A 147 -14.41 3.26 -8.77
C GLU A 147 -13.87 1.95 -9.39
N LYS A 148 -12.70 1.99 -10.03
CA LYS A 148 -12.04 0.77 -10.53
C LYS A 148 -11.73 -0.19 -9.38
N LEU A 149 -11.17 0.30 -8.27
CA LEU A 149 -10.91 -0.52 -7.09
C LEU A 149 -12.19 -1.11 -6.51
N LEU A 150 -13.24 -0.33 -6.35
CA LEU A 150 -14.53 -0.82 -5.85
C LEU A 150 -15.15 -1.88 -6.78
N SER A 151 -14.97 -1.74 -8.10
CA SER A 151 -15.39 -2.77 -9.07
C SER A 151 -14.62 -4.07 -8.88
N LEU A 152 -13.29 -4.00 -8.74
CA LEU A 152 -12.44 -5.16 -8.44
C LEU A 152 -12.89 -5.87 -7.14
N LEU A 153 -13.19 -5.12 -6.08
CA LEU A 153 -13.64 -5.71 -4.81
C LEU A 153 -14.97 -6.47 -4.97
N ARG A 154 -15.91 -5.92 -5.78
CA ARG A 154 -17.18 -6.59 -6.09
C ARG A 154 -16.96 -7.88 -6.89
N GLU A 155 -16.07 -7.84 -7.88
CA GLU A 155 -15.73 -8.99 -8.72
C GLU A 155 -15.06 -10.09 -7.91
N CYS A 156 -14.05 -9.77 -7.08
CA CYS A 156 -13.43 -10.74 -6.18
C CYS A 156 -14.48 -11.44 -5.29
N ARG A 157 -15.41 -10.67 -4.72
CA ARG A 157 -16.50 -11.25 -3.92
C ARG A 157 -17.44 -12.13 -4.73
N ALA A 158 -17.76 -11.75 -5.96
CA ALA A 158 -18.59 -12.56 -6.88
C ALA A 158 -17.90 -13.90 -7.21
N ASN A 159 -16.57 -13.92 -7.27
CA ASN A 159 -15.76 -15.12 -7.49
C ASN A 159 -15.52 -15.95 -6.21
N GLY A 160 -16.11 -15.55 -5.06
CA GLY A 160 -16.01 -16.28 -3.79
C GLY A 160 -14.90 -15.80 -2.85
N GLY A 161 -14.12 -14.81 -3.24
CA GLY A 161 -13.12 -14.17 -2.39
C GLY A 161 -13.74 -13.31 -1.28
N LYS A 162 -12.93 -12.88 -0.34
CA LYS A 162 -13.34 -12.04 0.79
C LYS A 162 -12.59 -10.72 0.79
N VAL A 163 -13.29 -9.64 1.10
CA VAL A 163 -12.72 -8.30 1.27
C VAL A 163 -12.60 -8.00 2.76
N ILE A 164 -11.41 -7.59 3.19
CA ILE A 164 -11.08 -7.16 4.55
C ILE A 164 -10.77 -5.68 4.48
N PHE A 165 -11.48 -4.88 5.25
CA PHE A 165 -11.35 -3.43 5.23
C PHE A 165 -11.02 -2.90 6.63
N ASP A 166 -9.89 -2.20 6.73
CA ASP A 166 -9.55 -1.39 7.90
C ASP A 166 -9.98 0.06 7.64
N ASN A 167 -10.88 0.57 8.44
CA ASN A 167 -11.36 1.94 8.28
C ASN A 167 -10.22 2.97 8.26
N ASN A 168 -9.28 2.88 9.19
CA ASN A 168 -8.09 3.75 9.31
C ASN A 168 -8.31 5.17 8.78
N TYR A 169 -9.41 5.79 9.21
CA TYR A 169 -9.89 7.09 8.71
C TYR A 169 -8.91 8.21 9.00
N ARG A 170 -8.55 8.94 7.96
CA ARG A 170 -7.66 10.11 8.03
C ARG A 170 -8.36 11.33 7.42
N PRO A 171 -9.00 12.19 8.23
CA PRO A 171 -9.79 13.33 7.72
C PRO A 171 -9.07 14.20 6.69
N ARG A 172 -7.74 14.39 6.89
CA ARG A 172 -6.91 15.23 6.01
C ARG A 172 -6.71 14.70 4.59
N LEU A 173 -7.06 13.43 4.33
CA LEU A 173 -6.92 12.80 3.00
C LEU A 173 -8.21 12.87 2.18
N TRP A 174 -9.31 13.35 2.75
CA TRP A 174 -10.61 13.43 2.11
C TRP A 174 -11.00 14.88 1.88
N ALA A 175 -11.66 15.17 0.75
CA ALA A 175 -12.13 16.54 0.46
C ALA A 175 -13.26 16.97 1.40
N SER A 176 -14.11 16.02 1.81
CA SER A 176 -15.18 16.25 2.79
C SER A 176 -15.53 14.96 3.56
N ARG A 177 -16.32 15.10 4.62
CA ARG A 177 -16.83 13.93 5.37
C ARG A 177 -17.84 13.13 4.56
N GLU A 178 -18.61 13.76 3.71
CA GLU A 178 -19.63 13.14 2.84
C GLU A 178 -18.96 12.21 1.82
N GLU A 179 -17.76 12.54 1.35
CA GLU A 179 -17.00 11.70 0.43
C GLU A 179 -16.60 10.35 1.04
N THR A 180 -16.67 10.21 2.35
CA THR A 180 -16.28 8.99 3.07
C THR A 180 -17.44 8.04 3.37
N GLN A 181 -18.65 8.40 2.97
CA GLN A 181 -19.87 7.60 3.18
C GLN A 181 -20.19 6.75 1.94
#